data_6bcb283321e7a13cfd36da46fac8635a
#
_entry.id   6bcb283321e7a13cfd36da46fac8635a
#
_cell.length_a   1.000
_cell.length_b   1.000
_cell.length_c   1.000
_cell.angle_alpha   90.00
_cell.angle_beta   90.00
_cell.angle_gamma   90.00
#
_symmetry.space_group_name_H-M   'P 1'
#
loop_
_entity.id
_entity.type
_entity.pdbx_description
1 polymer ?
#
loop_
_entity_poly.entity_id
_entity_poly.type
_entity_poly.pdbx_seq_one_letter_code
_entity_poly.pdbx_strand_id
1 'polypeptide(L)'
;METKNKNQKGLIESIGVIYERAGHTPMAGRVAGLLFLAEPPYKSFDQLVAELSASKSAISNALNVLLAMGLIDYKTFHGDRKRYFKINVSGLDAILKKEIENIRNLSEILTKVIVNRSNQDYEFNEGIKNFISLLDIFYEEYPAIIEKWKKL
;
A
#
# COMPACT_ATOMS: atom_id res chain seq x y z
N MET A 1 0.13 -28.63 -12.89
CA MET A 1 1.11 -27.51 -12.86
C MET A 1 0.66 -26.29 -13.67
N GLU A 2 0.18 -26.44 -14.89
CA GLU A 2 -0.29 -25.31 -15.72
C GLU A 2 -1.44 -24.49 -15.11
N THR A 3 -2.42 -25.14 -14.51
CA THR A 3 -3.59 -24.48 -13.90
C THR A 3 -3.18 -23.60 -12.71
N LYS A 4 -2.24 -24.05 -11.87
CA LYS A 4 -1.70 -23.26 -10.72
C LYS A 4 -0.97 -22.02 -11.21
N ASN A 5 -0.18 -22.14 -12.28
CA ASN A 5 0.58 -21.03 -12.87
C ASN A 5 -0.36 -19.99 -13.52
N LYS A 6 -1.41 -20.44 -14.22
CA LYS A 6 -2.41 -19.54 -14.81
C LYS A 6 -3.18 -18.77 -13.74
N ASN A 7 -3.53 -19.42 -12.63
CA ASN A 7 -4.21 -18.78 -11.51
C ASN A 7 -3.32 -17.72 -10.80
N GLN A 8 -2.04 -18.03 -10.60
CA GLN A 8 -1.07 -17.09 -10.03
C GLN A 8 -0.89 -15.84 -10.88
N LYS A 9 -0.78 -15.99 -12.22
CA LYS A 9 -0.72 -14.85 -13.15
C LYS A 9 -1.98 -13.97 -13.04
N GLY A 10 -3.15 -14.58 -12.94
CA GLY A 10 -4.40 -13.82 -12.74
C GLY A 10 -4.42 -13.02 -11.45
N LEU A 11 -3.92 -13.57 -10.34
CA LEU A 11 -3.81 -12.87 -9.06
C LEU A 11 -2.81 -11.71 -9.13
N ILE A 12 -1.66 -11.90 -9.77
CA ILE A 12 -0.67 -10.84 -9.99
C ILE A 12 -1.28 -9.67 -10.76
N GLU A 13 -2.01 -9.94 -11.84
CA GLU A 13 -2.70 -8.90 -12.62
C GLU A 13 -3.79 -8.21 -11.80
N SER A 14 -4.57 -8.95 -11.00
CA SER A 14 -5.60 -8.38 -10.15
C SER A 14 -5.02 -7.40 -9.12
N ILE A 15 -3.88 -7.74 -8.50
CA ILE A 15 -3.17 -6.85 -7.59
C ILE A 15 -2.63 -5.62 -8.36
N GLY A 16 -2.12 -5.82 -9.58
CA GLY A 16 -1.70 -4.73 -10.47
C GLY A 16 -2.81 -3.70 -10.69
N VAL A 17 -4.03 -4.16 -10.99
CA VAL A 17 -5.21 -3.30 -11.20
C VAL A 17 -5.62 -2.57 -9.92
N ILE A 18 -5.54 -3.21 -8.74
CA ILE A 18 -5.82 -2.55 -7.45
C ILE A 18 -4.84 -1.40 -7.22
N TYR A 19 -3.56 -1.62 -7.46
CA TYR A 19 -2.53 -0.58 -7.31
C TYR A 19 -2.72 0.58 -8.29
N GLU A 20 -3.09 0.29 -9.54
CA GLU A 20 -3.40 1.31 -10.54
C GLU A 20 -4.58 2.19 -10.11
N ARG A 21 -5.65 1.60 -9.59
CA ARG A 21 -6.80 2.33 -9.04
C ARG A 21 -6.45 3.18 -7.82
N ALA A 22 -5.44 2.77 -7.05
CA ALA A 22 -4.90 3.51 -5.93
C ALA A 22 -3.88 4.60 -6.34
N GLY A 23 -3.68 4.84 -7.65
CA GLY A 23 -2.80 5.88 -8.18
C GLY A 23 -1.32 5.47 -8.28
N HIS A 24 -1.01 4.19 -8.10
CA HIS A 24 0.33 3.65 -8.30
C HIS A 24 0.52 3.07 -9.71
N THR A 25 1.76 2.77 -10.09
CA THR A 25 2.00 2.09 -11.36
C THR A 25 1.51 0.63 -11.31
N PRO A 26 0.90 0.11 -12.38
CA PRO A 26 0.50 -1.31 -12.43
C PRO A 26 1.68 -2.26 -12.16
N MET A 27 2.90 -1.87 -12.54
CA MET A 27 4.11 -2.65 -12.30
C MET A 27 4.42 -2.78 -10.80
N ALA A 28 4.18 -1.75 -9.98
CA ALA A 28 4.35 -1.85 -8.52
C ALA A 28 3.41 -2.93 -7.95
N GLY A 29 2.15 -2.94 -8.38
CA GLY A 29 1.20 -3.98 -7.97
C GLY A 29 1.59 -5.38 -8.45
N ARG A 30 2.10 -5.53 -9.69
CA ARG A 30 2.57 -6.83 -10.19
C ARG A 30 3.79 -7.35 -9.42
N VAL A 31 4.74 -6.47 -9.09
CA VAL A 31 5.89 -6.85 -8.23
C VAL A 31 5.41 -7.27 -6.85
N ALA A 32 4.52 -6.52 -6.22
CA ALA A 32 3.93 -6.89 -4.93
C ALA A 32 3.20 -8.24 -5.02
N GLY A 33 2.35 -8.43 -6.04
CA GLY A 33 1.63 -9.68 -6.28
C GLY A 33 2.54 -10.89 -6.44
N LEU A 34 3.63 -10.73 -7.21
CA LEU A 34 4.62 -11.79 -7.36
C LEU A 34 5.34 -12.10 -6.04
N LEU A 35 5.65 -11.09 -5.23
CA LEU A 35 6.28 -11.28 -3.93
C LEU A 35 5.35 -11.91 -2.89
N PHE A 36 4.04 -11.60 -2.92
CA PHE A 36 3.04 -12.28 -2.08
C PHE A 36 2.92 -13.77 -2.40
N LEU A 37 3.10 -14.15 -3.67
CA LEU A 37 2.98 -15.53 -4.14
C LEU A 37 4.32 -16.29 -4.16
N ALA A 38 5.43 -15.62 -3.84
CA ALA A 38 6.77 -16.19 -3.96
C ALA A 38 7.00 -17.35 -2.98
N GLU A 39 7.46 -18.46 -3.51
CA GLU A 39 7.94 -19.64 -2.77
C GLU A 39 9.36 -20.00 -3.30
N PRO A 40 10.43 -19.81 -2.50
CA PRO A 40 10.49 -19.21 -1.17
C PRO A 40 10.05 -17.73 -1.16
N PRO A 41 9.66 -17.14 0.02
CA PRO A 41 8.99 -15.85 0.09
C PRO A 41 9.94 -14.66 -0.15
N TYR A 42 10.69 -14.71 -1.21
CA TYR A 42 11.58 -13.66 -1.69
C TYR A 42 12.00 -13.89 -3.14
N LYS A 43 12.37 -12.84 -3.85
CA LYS A 43 12.90 -12.87 -5.22
C LYS A 43 14.06 -11.89 -5.35
N SER A 44 15.07 -12.28 -6.15
CA SER A 44 16.11 -11.35 -6.57
C SER A 44 15.59 -10.37 -7.64
N PHE A 45 16.33 -9.29 -7.87
CA PHE A 45 16.02 -8.33 -8.94
C PHE A 45 15.89 -9.01 -10.31
N ASP A 46 16.86 -9.88 -10.64
CA ASP A 46 16.88 -10.59 -11.94
C ASP A 46 15.69 -11.54 -12.10
N GLN A 47 15.27 -12.20 -11.02
CA GLN A 47 14.07 -13.04 -11.02
C GLN A 47 12.80 -12.24 -11.27
N LEU A 48 12.65 -11.06 -10.62
CA LEU A 48 11.52 -10.17 -10.84
C LEU A 48 11.46 -9.69 -12.31
N VAL A 49 12.60 -9.30 -12.89
CA VAL A 49 12.70 -8.92 -14.30
C VAL A 49 12.28 -10.05 -15.21
N ALA A 50 12.78 -11.27 -14.97
CA ALA A 50 12.51 -12.44 -15.81
C ALA A 50 11.05 -12.90 -15.69
N GLU A 51 10.53 -13.06 -14.46
CA GLU A 51 9.20 -13.63 -14.23
C GLU A 51 8.07 -12.67 -14.68
N LEU A 52 8.28 -11.35 -14.56
CA LEU A 52 7.32 -10.34 -15.03
C LEU A 52 7.55 -9.91 -16.47
N SER A 53 8.62 -10.40 -17.12
CA SER A 53 9.01 -10.01 -18.48
C SER A 53 9.07 -8.48 -18.66
N ALA A 54 9.58 -7.78 -17.65
CA ALA A 54 9.58 -6.33 -17.57
C ALA A 54 10.99 -5.75 -17.74
N SER A 55 11.09 -4.47 -18.12
CA SER A 55 12.37 -3.77 -18.18
C SER A 55 12.98 -3.59 -16.79
N LYS A 56 14.32 -3.55 -16.71
CA LYS A 56 15.05 -3.30 -15.46
C LYS A 56 14.63 -1.98 -14.81
N SER A 57 14.40 -0.93 -15.61
CA SER A 57 13.94 0.37 -15.10
C SER A 57 12.54 0.30 -14.50
N ALA A 58 11.61 -0.43 -15.12
CA ALA A 58 10.27 -0.60 -14.59
C ALA A 58 10.28 -1.34 -13.24
N ILE A 59 11.07 -2.43 -13.12
CA ILE A 59 11.24 -3.16 -11.87
C ILE A 59 11.92 -2.28 -10.80
N SER A 60 12.98 -1.54 -11.15
CA SER A 60 13.66 -0.65 -10.20
C SER A 60 12.71 0.41 -9.65
N ASN A 61 11.92 1.06 -10.51
CA ASN A 61 10.94 2.05 -10.09
C ASN A 61 9.86 1.44 -9.19
N ALA A 62 9.33 0.27 -9.55
CA ALA A 62 8.35 -0.44 -8.74
C ALA A 62 8.89 -0.78 -7.35
N LEU A 63 10.11 -1.32 -7.26
CA LEU A 63 10.76 -1.62 -5.99
C LEU A 63 10.98 -0.38 -5.12
N ASN A 64 11.40 0.75 -5.72
CA ASN A 64 11.56 2.00 -4.97
C ASN A 64 10.25 2.49 -4.37
N VAL A 65 9.15 2.43 -5.13
CA VAL A 65 7.80 2.77 -4.62
C VAL A 65 7.41 1.85 -3.46
N LEU A 66 7.55 0.53 -3.62
CA LEU A 66 7.15 -0.44 -2.61
C LEU A 66 8.01 -0.36 -1.33
N LEU A 67 9.31 -0.08 -1.45
CA LEU A 67 10.21 0.19 -0.33
C LEU A 67 9.82 1.48 0.41
N ALA A 68 9.52 2.55 -0.32
CA ALA A 68 9.09 3.82 0.26
C ALA A 68 7.74 3.69 1.00
N MET A 69 6.85 2.82 0.53
CA MET A 69 5.60 2.47 1.22
C MET A 69 5.83 1.62 2.47
N GLY A 70 6.99 0.97 2.62
CA GLY A 70 7.24 0.00 3.67
C GLY A 70 6.58 -1.37 3.46
N LEU A 71 6.00 -1.61 2.27
CA LEU A 71 5.35 -2.88 1.93
C LEU A 71 6.35 -4.02 1.74
N ILE A 72 7.51 -3.71 1.20
CA ILE A 72 8.59 -4.67 0.98
C ILE A 72 9.85 -4.27 1.74
N ASP A 73 10.67 -5.26 1.98
CA ASP A 73 12.02 -5.14 2.49
C ASP A 73 12.94 -6.05 1.67
N TYR A 74 14.23 -6.03 1.95
CA TYR A 74 15.16 -6.95 1.31
C TYR A 74 16.07 -7.62 2.34
N LYS A 75 16.57 -8.79 1.98
CA LYS A 75 17.62 -9.50 2.70
C LYS A 75 18.80 -9.81 1.78
N THR A 76 19.94 -10.03 2.37
CA THR A 76 21.15 -10.53 1.69
C THR A 76 21.57 -11.86 2.29
N PHE A 77 22.31 -12.66 1.52
CA PHE A 77 22.90 -13.89 2.02
C PHE A 77 24.42 -13.77 2.05
N HIS A 78 25.05 -14.42 3.03
CA HIS A 78 26.50 -14.44 3.11
C HIS A 78 27.11 -15.06 1.84
N GLY A 79 28.10 -14.36 1.26
CA GLY A 79 28.72 -14.79 -0.02
C GLY A 79 27.94 -14.43 -1.30
N ASP A 80 26.76 -13.87 -1.18
CA ASP A 80 25.97 -13.37 -2.32
C ASP A 80 25.82 -11.84 -2.26
N ARG A 81 26.14 -11.16 -3.36
CA ARG A 81 26.01 -9.71 -3.48
C ARG A 81 24.61 -9.25 -3.86
N LYS A 82 23.67 -10.17 -4.12
CA LYS A 82 22.30 -9.86 -4.54
C LYS A 82 21.42 -9.45 -3.36
N ARG A 83 20.49 -8.55 -3.64
CA ARG A 83 19.36 -8.27 -2.74
C ARG A 83 18.19 -9.16 -3.12
N TYR A 84 17.54 -9.72 -2.11
CA TYR A 84 16.37 -10.55 -2.24
C TYR A 84 15.19 -9.84 -1.59
N PHE A 85 14.27 -9.34 -2.41
CA PHE A 85 13.10 -8.59 -1.98
C PHE A 85 12.02 -9.53 -1.46
N LYS A 86 11.33 -9.12 -0.43
CA LYS A 86 10.26 -9.87 0.24
C LYS A 86 9.18 -8.92 0.75
N ILE A 87 7.96 -9.43 0.98
CA ILE A 87 6.94 -8.67 1.70
C ILE A 87 7.40 -8.46 3.15
N ASN A 88 7.24 -7.22 3.63
CA ASN A 88 7.48 -6.86 5.03
C ASN A 88 6.25 -7.18 5.88
N VAL A 89 6.02 -8.48 6.13
CA VAL A 89 4.81 -8.96 6.81
C VAL A 89 4.65 -8.34 8.21
N SER A 90 5.76 -8.15 8.93
CA SER A 90 5.76 -7.54 10.27
C SER A 90 5.51 -6.03 10.29
N GLY A 91 5.52 -5.38 9.13
CA GLY A 91 5.31 -3.94 8.98
C GLY A 91 4.01 -3.58 8.26
N LEU A 92 3.14 -4.54 7.96
CA LEU A 92 1.90 -4.28 7.22
C LEU A 92 0.93 -3.37 8.00
N ASP A 93 0.88 -3.47 9.31
CA ASP A 93 0.09 -2.61 10.18
C ASP A 93 0.59 -1.15 10.17
N ALA A 94 1.90 -0.94 10.00
CA ALA A 94 2.48 0.40 9.92
C ALA A 94 1.99 1.17 8.69
N ILE A 95 1.68 0.48 7.59
CA ILE A 95 1.09 1.08 6.39
C ILE A 95 -0.29 1.65 6.72
N LEU A 96 -1.15 0.84 7.36
CA LEU A 96 -2.48 1.29 7.79
C LEU A 96 -2.39 2.44 8.79
N LYS A 97 -1.45 2.38 9.74
CA LYS A 97 -1.23 3.47 10.70
C LYS A 97 -0.89 4.77 9.99
N LYS A 98 -0.05 4.74 8.97
CA LYS A 98 0.30 5.92 8.18
C LYS A 98 -0.92 6.51 7.45
N GLU A 99 -1.79 5.67 6.90
CA GLU A 99 -3.02 6.12 6.24
C GLU A 99 -4.00 6.75 7.25
N ILE A 100 -4.11 6.22 8.45
CA ILE A 100 -4.93 6.80 9.52
C ILE A 100 -4.38 8.17 9.98
N GLU A 101 -3.06 8.34 10.05
CA GLU A 101 -2.47 9.67 10.33
C GLU A 101 -2.74 10.67 9.18
N ASN A 102 -2.75 10.23 7.93
CA ASN A 102 -3.15 11.07 6.79
C ASN A 102 -4.62 11.51 6.90
N ILE A 103 -5.51 10.62 7.34
CA ILE A 103 -6.93 10.92 7.60
C ILE A 103 -7.05 12.01 8.67
N ARG A 104 -6.32 11.89 9.77
CA ARG A 104 -6.26 12.90 10.82
C ARG A 104 -5.80 14.26 10.29
N ASN A 105 -4.67 14.28 9.57
CA ASN A 105 -4.12 15.50 9.00
C ASN A 105 -5.13 16.18 8.06
N LEU A 106 -5.86 15.40 7.27
CA LEU A 106 -6.92 15.91 6.40
C LEU A 106 -8.05 16.55 7.21
N SER A 107 -8.53 15.90 8.28
CA SER A 107 -9.56 16.43 9.19
C SER A 107 -9.13 17.78 9.77
N GLU A 108 -7.91 17.87 10.30
CA GLU A 108 -7.35 19.10 10.88
C GLU A 108 -7.29 20.25 9.85
N ILE A 109 -6.89 19.96 8.60
CA ILE A 109 -6.84 20.97 7.55
C ILE A 109 -8.23 21.41 7.12
N LEU A 110 -9.17 20.47 6.94
CA LEU A 110 -10.55 20.80 6.58
C LEU A 110 -11.24 21.62 7.68
N THR A 111 -10.97 21.36 8.94
CA THR A 111 -11.44 22.19 10.07
C THR A 111 -10.96 23.62 9.92
N LYS A 112 -9.69 23.85 9.61
CA LYS A 112 -9.15 25.19 9.34
C LYS A 112 -9.81 25.85 8.10
N VAL A 113 -10.09 25.06 7.07
CA VAL A 113 -10.81 25.54 5.88
C VAL A 113 -12.19 26.07 6.26
N ILE A 114 -12.98 25.31 7.04
CA ILE A 114 -14.32 25.72 7.49
C ILE A 114 -14.27 27.01 8.30
N VAL A 115 -13.32 27.17 9.20
CA VAL A 115 -13.17 28.40 10.02
C VAL A 115 -12.91 29.63 9.13
N ASN A 116 -12.23 29.47 8.01
CA ASN A 116 -11.88 30.56 7.10
C ASN A 116 -12.91 30.79 5.97
N ARG A 117 -13.99 30.00 5.90
CA ARG A 117 -15.06 30.20 4.93
C ARG A 117 -16.15 31.13 5.44
N SER A 118 -16.81 31.84 4.49
CA SER A 118 -18.03 32.56 4.81
C SER A 118 -19.20 31.58 5.02
N ASN A 119 -20.25 32.04 5.71
CA ASN A 119 -21.46 31.24 5.94
C ASN A 119 -22.47 31.27 4.76
N GLN A 120 -22.10 31.83 3.61
CA GLN A 120 -23.01 32.01 2.47
C GLN A 120 -23.42 30.70 1.83
N ASP A 121 -22.52 29.68 1.83
CA ASP A 121 -22.77 28.36 1.25
C ASP A 121 -23.04 27.32 2.35
N TYR A 122 -24.18 27.45 3.02
CA TYR A 122 -24.51 26.62 4.19
C TYR A 122 -24.44 25.11 3.89
N GLU A 123 -25.07 24.67 2.81
CA GLU A 123 -25.13 23.24 2.45
C GLU A 123 -23.73 22.66 2.20
N PHE A 124 -22.88 23.40 1.49
CA PHE A 124 -21.50 22.99 1.26
C PHE A 124 -20.70 22.91 2.57
N ASN A 125 -20.83 23.91 3.45
CA ASN A 125 -20.13 23.95 4.73
C ASN A 125 -20.58 22.80 5.63
N GLU A 126 -21.87 22.49 5.72
CA GLU A 126 -22.38 21.34 6.47
C GLU A 126 -21.89 20.01 5.89
N GLY A 127 -21.83 19.88 4.56
CA GLY A 127 -21.26 18.71 3.90
C GLY A 127 -19.80 18.44 4.32
N ILE A 128 -18.98 19.49 4.37
CA ILE A 128 -17.57 19.37 4.84
C ILE A 128 -17.51 19.03 6.33
N LYS A 129 -18.32 19.66 7.19
CA LYS A 129 -18.36 19.32 8.63
C LYS A 129 -18.74 17.87 8.88
N ASN A 130 -19.74 17.36 8.14
CA ASN A 130 -20.12 15.95 8.22
C ASN A 130 -19.00 15.02 7.78
N PHE A 131 -18.24 15.40 6.73
CA PHE A 131 -17.08 14.63 6.30
C PHE A 131 -15.94 14.67 7.35
N ILE A 132 -15.66 15.82 7.95
CA ILE A 132 -14.71 15.93 9.08
C ILE A 132 -15.10 14.96 10.19
N SER A 133 -16.37 14.96 10.62
CA SER A 133 -16.86 14.05 11.66
C SER A 133 -16.64 12.57 11.31
N LEU A 134 -16.82 12.21 10.04
CA LEU A 134 -16.52 10.84 9.57
C LEU A 134 -15.02 10.51 9.68
N LEU A 135 -14.14 11.43 9.28
CA LEU A 135 -12.68 11.24 9.39
C LEU A 135 -12.24 11.08 10.86
N ASP A 136 -12.82 11.89 11.75
CA ASP A 136 -12.52 11.84 13.19
C ASP A 136 -12.96 10.50 13.79
N ILE A 137 -14.14 9.97 13.45
CA ILE A 137 -14.60 8.65 13.86
C ILE A 137 -13.61 7.57 13.41
N PHE A 138 -13.14 7.60 12.15
CA PHE A 138 -12.15 6.64 11.66
C PHE A 138 -10.85 6.69 12.46
N TYR A 139 -10.37 7.89 12.78
CA TYR A 139 -9.16 8.07 13.56
C TYR A 139 -9.33 7.58 15.01
N GLU A 140 -10.44 7.92 15.66
CA GLU A 140 -10.71 7.57 17.05
C GLU A 140 -10.93 6.07 17.27
N GLU A 141 -11.59 5.38 16.32
CA GLU A 141 -11.86 3.95 16.41
C GLU A 141 -10.66 3.07 16.03
N TYR A 142 -9.68 3.61 15.30
CA TYR A 142 -8.54 2.84 14.82
C TYR A 142 -7.74 2.12 15.93
N PRO A 143 -7.41 2.73 17.10
CA PRO A 143 -6.71 2.03 18.18
C PRO A 143 -7.46 0.78 18.68
N ALA A 144 -8.79 0.86 18.80
CA ALA A 144 -9.61 -0.27 19.23
C ALA A 144 -9.59 -1.42 18.21
N ILE A 145 -9.58 -1.09 16.91
CA ILE A 145 -9.45 -2.07 15.82
C ILE A 145 -8.10 -2.80 15.92
N ILE A 146 -7.01 -2.08 16.12
CA ILE A 146 -5.66 -2.66 16.26
C ILE A 146 -5.56 -3.55 17.50
N GLU A 147 -6.09 -3.12 18.64
CA GLU A 147 -6.09 -3.94 19.85
C GLU A 147 -6.93 -5.23 19.69
N LYS A 148 -8.04 -5.17 18.97
CA LYS A 148 -8.85 -6.36 18.63
C LYS A 148 -8.07 -7.30 17.71
N TRP A 149 -7.39 -6.76 16.70
CA TRP A 149 -6.58 -7.55 15.78
C TRP A 149 -5.41 -8.25 16.47
N LYS A 150 -4.70 -7.59 17.37
CA LYS A 150 -3.57 -8.17 18.11
C LYS A 150 -3.97 -9.34 19.04
N LYS A 151 -5.26 -9.51 19.33
CA LYS A 151 -5.79 -10.60 20.16
C LYS A 151 -6.20 -11.83 19.36
N LEU A 152 -6.12 -11.80 18.01
CA LEU A 152 -6.37 -12.93 17.12
C LEU A 152 -5.15 -13.82 16.99
#